data_475919af8df47c2c3e807a65dd7fb109
#
_entry.id   475919af8df47c2c3e807a65dd7fb109
#
_cell.length_a   1.000
_cell.length_b   1.000
_cell.length_c   1.000
_cell.angle_alpha   90.00
_cell.angle_beta   90.00
_cell.angle_gamma   90.00
#
_symmetry.space_group_name_H-M   'P 1'
#
loop_
_entity.id
_entity.type
_entity.pdbx_description
1 polymer ?
#
loop_
_entity_poly.entity_id
_entity_poly.type
_entity_poly.pdbx_seq_one_letter_code
_entity_poly.pdbx_strand_id
1 'polypeptide(L)'
;MSNWLKLEGDVCAVTGALGGMGVEICREFARNGANVVLLDLDEGKVKAAAADLAAEFGIHAEGYKMNATDEAEVQAAVDATITDFGRVDVLVNTAGILRFAAMEDLPLSDWEQVLNVNLTGYFITSQRFGREMIKAGQGRLVHISTVASHSPETFSGVYSSTKAGVNMMSKMLAAEWGPYGVRSNCVEPCFVKTPMSANFYADPEVEKSRSRLIATRRIGEVSDIANAVMFLASKRSDFTTGDAIKVDGGFSNMMGDLTAKPGGRRAYADNYLKNKGVELWSDESGVAKPTDQ
;
A
#
# COMPACT_ATOMS: atom_id res chain seq x y z
N MET A 1 17.44 -16.95 10.64
CA MET A 1 17.53 -15.65 9.96
C MET A 1 17.45 -14.57 11.03
N SER A 2 18.20 -13.48 10.94
CA SER A 2 18.09 -12.40 11.94
C SER A 2 16.69 -11.79 11.85
N ASN A 3 15.93 -11.75 12.95
CA ASN A 3 14.64 -11.04 13.05
C ASN A 3 14.87 -9.52 12.98
N TRP A 4 15.36 -9.05 11.81
CA TRP A 4 15.75 -7.65 11.62
C TRP A 4 14.56 -6.71 11.82
N LEU A 5 13.37 -7.07 11.36
CA LEU A 5 12.16 -6.25 11.46
C LEU A 5 11.58 -6.23 12.87
N LYS A 6 11.88 -7.25 13.70
CA LYS A 6 11.35 -7.40 15.08
C LYS A 6 9.81 -7.37 15.11
N LEU A 7 9.17 -8.10 14.21
CA LEU A 7 7.71 -8.26 14.11
C LEU A 7 7.21 -9.55 14.78
N GLU A 8 8.13 -10.44 15.20
CA GLU A 8 7.79 -11.71 15.82
C GLU A 8 6.93 -11.51 17.07
N GLY A 9 5.77 -12.17 17.11
CA GLY A 9 4.78 -12.08 18.18
C GLY A 9 3.92 -10.80 18.19
N ASP A 10 4.21 -9.80 17.33
CA ASP A 10 3.31 -8.66 17.15
C ASP A 10 1.96 -9.11 16.57
N VAL A 11 0.87 -8.46 16.93
CA VAL A 11 -0.48 -8.69 16.39
C VAL A 11 -0.78 -7.65 15.33
N CYS A 12 -0.92 -8.09 14.09
CA CYS A 12 -1.04 -7.25 12.89
C CYS A 12 -2.41 -7.43 12.24
N ALA A 13 -3.27 -6.42 12.33
CA ALA A 13 -4.58 -6.40 11.69
C ALA A 13 -4.49 -5.78 10.28
N VAL A 14 -5.12 -6.42 9.29
CA VAL A 14 -5.11 -5.98 7.88
C VAL A 14 -6.53 -5.91 7.35
N THR A 15 -7.00 -4.71 6.95
CA THR A 15 -8.31 -4.53 6.30
C THR A 15 -8.19 -4.79 4.81
N GLY A 16 -9.24 -5.33 4.17
CA GLY A 16 -9.15 -5.73 2.76
C GLY A 16 -8.16 -6.87 2.55
N ALA A 17 -8.08 -7.78 3.52
CA ALA A 17 -7.09 -8.85 3.60
C ALA A 17 -7.18 -9.87 2.46
N LEU A 18 -8.32 -9.97 1.78
CA LEU A 18 -8.54 -10.84 0.61
C LEU A 18 -8.18 -10.17 -0.72
N GLY A 19 -7.87 -8.87 -0.72
CA GLY A 19 -7.39 -8.14 -1.87
C GLY A 19 -5.93 -8.45 -2.21
N GLY A 20 -5.48 -8.17 -3.45
CA GLY A 20 -4.14 -8.56 -3.90
C GLY A 20 -3.00 -8.07 -3.00
N MET A 21 -3.01 -6.79 -2.59
CA MET A 21 -2.03 -6.26 -1.65
C MET A 21 -2.23 -6.80 -0.24
N GLY A 22 -3.49 -6.93 0.22
CA GLY A 22 -3.82 -7.44 1.55
C GLY A 22 -3.32 -8.86 1.79
N VAL A 23 -3.53 -9.75 0.81
CA VAL A 23 -3.04 -11.14 0.86
C VAL A 23 -1.52 -11.18 1.06
N GLU A 24 -0.77 -10.43 0.23
CA GLU A 24 0.70 -10.45 0.31
C GLU A 24 1.19 -9.83 1.62
N ILE A 25 0.57 -8.75 2.09
CA ILE A 25 0.90 -8.12 3.38
C ILE A 25 0.67 -9.10 4.53
N CYS A 26 -0.44 -9.84 4.56
CA CYS A 26 -0.71 -10.86 5.56
C CYS A 26 0.35 -11.99 5.53
N ARG A 27 0.73 -12.44 4.34
CA ARG A 27 1.79 -13.46 4.17
C ARG A 27 3.15 -12.97 4.65
N GLU A 28 3.51 -11.72 4.36
CA GLU A 28 4.78 -11.15 4.83
C GLU A 28 4.81 -10.97 6.35
N PHE A 29 3.71 -10.58 6.99
CA PHE A 29 3.62 -10.57 8.46
C PHE A 29 3.82 -11.98 9.03
N ALA A 30 3.09 -12.95 8.50
CA ALA A 30 3.20 -14.35 8.93
C ALA A 30 4.62 -14.90 8.73
N ARG A 31 5.26 -14.63 7.59
CA ARG A 31 6.66 -15.03 7.29
C ARG A 31 7.67 -14.46 8.27
N ASN A 32 7.36 -13.29 8.86
CA ASN A 32 8.17 -12.63 9.88
C ASN A 32 7.77 -13.01 11.32
N GLY A 33 6.91 -14.03 11.51
CA GLY A 33 6.51 -14.55 12.80
C GLY A 33 5.50 -13.68 13.58
N ALA A 34 4.86 -12.75 12.90
CA ALA A 34 3.76 -11.97 13.50
C ALA A 34 2.46 -12.79 13.49
N ASN A 35 1.62 -12.55 14.47
CA ASN A 35 0.23 -13.02 14.48
C ASN A 35 -0.60 -12.12 13.59
N VAL A 36 -1.56 -12.66 12.84
CA VAL A 36 -2.26 -11.92 11.80
C VAL A 36 -3.77 -11.95 12.01
N VAL A 37 -4.39 -10.78 11.98
CA VAL A 37 -5.85 -10.60 11.99
C VAL A 37 -6.29 -10.15 10.59
N LEU A 38 -7.01 -11.02 9.90
CA LEU A 38 -7.51 -10.76 8.55
C LEU A 38 -8.92 -10.18 8.65
N LEU A 39 -9.16 -9.01 8.04
CA LEU A 39 -10.42 -8.28 8.08
C LEU A 39 -10.94 -8.05 6.66
N ASP A 40 -12.09 -8.64 6.30
CA ASP A 40 -12.70 -8.48 4.98
C ASP A 40 -14.22 -8.73 5.02
N LEU A 41 -14.92 -8.49 3.91
CA LEU A 41 -16.37 -8.60 3.81
C LEU A 41 -16.89 -10.05 3.79
N ASP A 42 -16.10 -11.00 3.27
CA ASP A 42 -16.51 -12.41 3.10
C ASP A 42 -16.01 -13.24 4.30
N GLU A 43 -16.92 -13.55 5.21
CA GLU A 43 -16.60 -14.28 6.44
C GLU A 43 -15.99 -15.66 6.18
N GLY A 44 -16.52 -16.39 5.21
CA GLY A 44 -16.06 -17.75 4.90
C GLY A 44 -14.63 -17.74 4.35
N LYS A 45 -14.37 -16.83 3.41
CA LYS A 45 -13.05 -16.71 2.78
C LYS A 45 -11.99 -16.18 3.75
N VAL A 46 -12.33 -15.19 4.58
CA VAL A 46 -11.36 -14.62 5.49
C VAL A 46 -10.95 -15.60 6.58
N LYS A 47 -11.90 -16.42 7.10
CA LYS A 47 -11.59 -17.50 8.03
C LYS A 47 -10.73 -18.60 7.41
N ALA A 48 -11.05 -19.00 6.17
CA ALA A 48 -10.23 -19.98 5.46
C ALA A 48 -8.80 -19.46 5.21
N ALA A 49 -8.65 -18.22 4.76
CA ALA A 49 -7.34 -17.62 4.54
C ALA A 49 -6.51 -17.51 5.84
N ALA A 50 -7.15 -17.21 6.97
CA ALA A 50 -6.47 -17.19 8.27
C ALA A 50 -6.00 -18.60 8.68
N ALA A 51 -6.83 -19.63 8.52
CA ALA A 51 -6.46 -21.00 8.80
C ALA A 51 -5.29 -21.48 7.93
N ASP A 52 -5.29 -21.13 6.64
CA ASP A 52 -4.20 -21.44 5.71
C ASP A 52 -2.89 -20.79 6.14
N LEU A 53 -2.92 -19.49 6.54
CA LEU A 53 -1.74 -18.79 7.05
C LEU A 53 -1.21 -19.43 8.34
N ALA A 54 -2.09 -19.74 9.29
CA ALA A 54 -1.72 -20.39 10.54
C ALA A 54 -1.04 -21.73 10.29
N ALA A 55 -1.59 -22.54 9.38
CA ALA A 55 -1.03 -23.85 9.01
C ALA A 55 0.33 -23.75 8.29
N GLU A 56 0.47 -22.77 7.37
CA GLU A 56 1.70 -22.61 6.57
C GLU A 56 2.87 -22.06 7.40
N PHE A 57 2.61 -21.08 8.28
CA PHE A 57 3.67 -20.35 8.98
C PHE A 57 3.81 -20.67 10.47
N GLY A 58 2.88 -21.45 11.05
CA GLY A 58 2.92 -21.81 12.47
C GLY A 58 2.67 -20.63 13.42
N ILE A 59 1.89 -19.65 13.00
CA ILE A 59 1.50 -18.46 13.75
C ILE A 59 0.04 -18.58 14.25
N HIS A 60 -0.38 -17.68 15.14
CA HIS A 60 -1.80 -17.48 15.40
C HIS A 60 -2.38 -16.51 14.35
N ALA A 61 -3.40 -16.94 13.64
CA ALA A 61 -4.11 -16.11 12.68
C ALA A 61 -5.62 -16.32 12.77
N GLU A 62 -6.38 -15.21 12.77
CA GLU A 62 -7.84 -15.21 12.82
C GLU A 62 -8.42 -14.34 11.71
N GLY A 63 -9.59 -14.72 11.22
CA GLY A 63 -10.31 -14.01 10.17
C GLY A 63 -11.69 -13.54 10.66
N TYR A 64 -11.96 -12.23 10.60
CA TYR A 64 -13.25 -11.69 10.97
C TYR A 64 -13.89 -10.95 9.79
N LYS A 65 -15.20 -11.18 9.64
CA LYS A 65 -16.00 -10.36 8.74
C LYS A 65 -16.03 -8.93 9.26
N MET A 66 -15.70 -7.98 8.39
CA MET A 66 -15.72 -6.56 8.74
C MET A 66 -15.96 -5.68 7.51
N ASN A 67 -17.04 -4.92 7.52
CA ASN A 67 -17.21 -3.79 6.65
C ASN A 67 -16.57 -2.54 7.28
N ALA A 68 -15.50 -2.03 6.69
CA ALA A 68 -14.76 -0.87 7.21
C ALA A 68 -15.63 0.41 7.34
N THR A 69 -16.77 0.47 6.66
CA THR A 69 -17.69 1.61 6.71
C THR A 69 -18.79 1.47 7.77
N ASP A 70 -18.85 0.34 8.46
CA ASP A 70 -19.81 0.05 9.52
C ASP A 70 -19.12 0.11 10.90
N GLU A 71 -19.45 1.12 11.70
CA GLU A 71 -18.81 1.32 13.00
C GLU A 71 -19.03 0.15 13.96
N ALA A 72 -20.18 -0.53 13.89
CA ALA A 72 -20.49 -1.64 14.77
C ALA A 72 -19.70 -2.89 14.38
N GLU A 73 -19.59 -3.19 13.07
CA GLU A 73 -18.77 -4.29 12.58
C GLU A 73 -17.27 -4.04 12.88
N VAL A 74 -16.78 -2.80 12.72
CA VAL A 74 -15.41 -2.45 13.09
C VAL A 74 -15.17 -2.63 14.58
N GLN A 75 -16.08 -2.16 15.45
CA GLN A 75 -15.93 -2.34 16.89
C GLN A 75 -15.96 -3.83 17.28
N ALA A 76 -16.85 -4.62 16.71
CA ALA A 76 -16.89 -6.07 16.95
C ALA A 76 -15.58 -6.77 16.55
N ALA A 77 -14.96 -6.36 15.42
CA ALA A 77 -13.68 -6.89 15.00
C ALA A 77 -12.53 -6.50 15.96
N VAL A 78 -12.55 -5.28 16.49
CA VAL A 78 -11.59 -4.85 17.54
C VAL A 78 -11.77 -5.69 18.80
N ASP A 79 -13.01 -5.84 19.30
CA ASP A 79 -13.31 -6.59 20.52
C ASP A 79 -12.89 -8.07 20.38
N ALA A 80 -13.15 -8.69 19.22
CA ALA A 80 -12.70 -10.04 18.91
C ALA A 80 -11.15 -10.11 18.87
N THR A 81 -10.48 -9.16 18.23
CA THR A 81 -9.01 -9.10 18.20
C THR A 81 -8.42 -9.03 19.61
N ILE A 82 -8.97 -8.17 20.46
CA ILE A 82 -8.50 -8.05 21.87
C ILE A 82 -8.81 -9.30 22.67
N THR A 83 -9.95 -9.94 22.44
CA THR A 83 -10.32 -11.20 23.11
C THR A 83 -9.36 -12.33 22.76
N ASP A 84 -9.05 -12.51 21.47
CA ASP A 84 -8.29 -13.67 21.00
C ASP A 84 -6.77 -13.47 21.11
N PHE A 85 -6.27 -12.23 20.99
CA PHE A 85 -4.84 -11.91 20.99
C PHE A 85 -4.37 -11.08 22.20
N GLY A 86 -5.27 -10.49 22.96
CA GLY A 86 -4.96 -9.63 24.12
C GLY A 86 -4.43 -8.23 23.76
N ARG A 87 -4.12 -7.97 22.48
CA ARG A 87 -3.51 -6.73 21.99
C ARG A 87 -3.66 -6.55 20.49
N VAL A 88 -3.34 -5.35 20.02
CA VAL A 88 -3.06 -5.07 18.60
C VAL A 88 -1.87 -4.12 18.51
N ASP A 89 -0.89 -4.45 17.67
CA ASP A 89 0.35 -3.68 17.51
C ASP A 89 0.41 -2.91 16.21
N VAL A 90 -0.18 -3.47 15.16
CA VAL A 90 -0.18 -2.89 13.82
C VAL A 90 -1.59 -2.93 13.23
N LEU A 91 -2.00 -1.84 12.59
CA LEU A 91 -3.15 -1.83 11.68
C LEU A 91 -2.68 -1.41 10.30
N VAL A 92 -2.99 -2.22 9.28
CA VAL A 92 -2.77 -1.88 7.88
C VAL A 92 -4.11 -1.66 7.19
N ASN A 93 -4.37 -0.46 6.75
CA ASN A 93 -5.57 -0.13 5.98
C ASN A 93 -5.28 -0.29 4.48
N THR A 94 -5.82 -1.37 3.87
CA THR A 94 -5.71 -1.63 2.42
C THR A 94 -7.05 -1.64 1.69
N ALA A 95 -8.17 -1.74 2.40
CA ALA A 95 -9.50 -1.77 1.80
C ALA A 95 -9.73 -0.52 0.92
N GLY A 96 -10.20 -0.72 -0.31
CA GLY A 96 -10.44 0.41 -1.19
C GLY A 96 -11.14 0.00 -2.48
N ILE A 97 -11.85 0.95 -3.04
CA ILE A 97 -12.56 0.81 -4.32
C ILE A 97 -12.19 1.96 -5.26
N LEU A 98 -12.39 1.73 -6.55
CA LEU A 98 -12.20 2.69 -7.61
C LEU A 98 -13.42 2.71 -8.52
N ARG A 99 -13.85 3.91 -8.92
CA ARG A 99 -14.91 4.13 -9.92
C ARG A 99 -14.37 5.10 -10.95
N PHE A 100 -14.35 4.69 -12.21
CA PHE A 100 -13.90 5.52 -13.30
C PHE A 100 -15.05 6.37 -13.83
N ALA A 101 -14.86 7.68 -13.85
CA ALA A 101 -15.76 8.64 -14.48
C ALA A 101 -15.05 9.95 -14.76
N ALA A 102 -15.48 10.69 -15.78
CA ALA A 102 -15.16 12.11 -15.90
C ALA A 102 -15.81 12.88 -14.76
N MET A 103 -15.17 13.97 -14.28
CA MET A 103 -15.68 14.69 -13.11
C MET A 103 -17.06 15.32 -13.34
N GLU A 104 -17.33 15.80 -14.56
CA GLU A 104 -18.61 16.38 -14.95
C GLU A 104 -19.76 15.36 -15.00
N ASP A 105 -19.43 14.07 -15.19
CA ASP A 105 -20.41 12.98 -15.30
C ASP A 105 -20.42 12.04 -14.09
N LEU A 106 -19.58 12.30 -13.07
CA LEU A 106 -19.46 11.43 -11.90
C LEU A 106 -20.75 11.47 -11.06
N PRO A 107 -21.48 10.35 -10.92
CA PRO A 107 -22.66 10.29 -10.07
C PRO A 107 -22.31 10.59 -8.61
N LEU A 108 -23.15 11.37 -7.91
CA LEU A 108 -22.95 11.65 -6.49
C LEU A 108 -22.88 10.38 -5.65
N SER A 109 -23.66 9.35 -6.00
CA SER A 109 -23.62 8.04 -5.33
C SER A 109 -22.25 7.35 -5.42
N ASP A 110 -21.57 7.46 -6.57
CA ASP A 110 -20.23 6.90 -6.74
C ASP A 110 -19.18 7.72 -5.98
N TRP A 111 -19.33 9.05 -5.98
CA TRP A 111 -18.53 9.94 -5.15
C TRP A 111 -18.62 9.56 -3.68
N GLU A 112 -19.85 9.47 -3.15
CA GLU A 112 -20.11 9.12 -1.74
C GLU A 112 -19.61 7.72 -1.40
N GLN A 113 -19.83 6.74 -2.27
CA GLN A 113 -19.38 5.36 -2.06
C GLN A 113 -17.85 5.28 -1.96
N VAL A 114 -17.12 5.90 -2.90
CA VAL A 114 -15.65 5.86 -2.89
C VAL A 114 -15.10 6.64 -1.70
N LEU A 115 -15.68 7.80 -1.37
CA LEU A 115 -15.30 8.58 -0.20
C LEU A 115 -15.51 7.78 1.09
N ASN A 116 -16.66 7.12 1.20
CA ASN A 116 -17.01 6.35 2.39
C ASN A 116 -16.04 5.17 2.61
N VAL A 117 -15.75 4.38 1.58
CA VAL A 117 -14.83 3.25 1.72
C VAL A 117 -13.39 3.71 1.92
N ASN A 118 -12.89 4.60 1.04
CA ASN A 118 -11.46 4.90 0.96
C ASN A 118 -10.96 5.91 1.99
N LEU A 119 -11.82 6.72 2.59
CA LEU A 119 -11.43 7.72 3.59
C LEU A 119 -12.17 7.53 4.90
N THR A 120 -13.52 7.51 4.91
CA THR A 120 -14.30 7.34 6.13
C THR A 120 -14.01 5.98 6.79
N GLY A 121 -13.94 4.90 6.01
CA GLY A 121 -13.59 3.57 6.50
C GLY A 121 -12.18 3.51 7.11
N TYR A 122 -11.22 4.18 6.50
CA TYR A 122 -9.86 4.32 7.08
C TYR A 122 -9.88 5.10 8.41
N PHE A 123 -10.70 6.13 8.50
CA PHE A 123 -10.88 6.87 9.76
C PHE A 123 -11.50 6.00 10.85
N ILE A 124 -12.61 5.30 10.57
CA ILE A 124 -13.32 4.47 11.56
C ILE A 124 -12.38 3.37 12.08
N THR A 125 -11.73 2.63 11.18
CA THR A 125 -10.81 1.55 11.56
C THR A 125 -9.63 2.08 12.35
N SER A 126 -9.00 3.16 11.90
CA SER A 126 -7.89 3.79 12.63
C SER A 126 -8.31 4.27 14.01
N GLN A 127 -9.49 4.88 14.14
CA GLN A 127 -10.00 5.36 15.42
C GLN A 127 -10.24 4.21 16.39
N ARG A 128 -10.89 3.13 15.96
CA ARG A 128 -11.27 2.03 16.85
C ARG A 128 -10.05 1.20 17.30
N PHE A 129 -9.20 0.76 16.36
CA PHE A 129 -7.96 0.07 16.68
C PHE A 129 -6.96 0.98 17.40
N GLY A 130 -6.87 2.26 17.00
CA GLY A 130 -5.99 3.24 17.60
C GLY A 130 -6.26 3.52 19.06
N ARG A 131 -7.53 3.45 19.51
CA ARG A 131 -7.88 3.54 20.94
C ARG A 131 -7.21 2.46 21.78
N GLU A 132 -7.15 1.22 21.29
CA GLU A 132 -6.47 0.13 21.99
C GLU A 132 -4.94 0.33 21.97
N MET A 133 -4.37 0.81 20.86
CA MET A 133 -2.97 1.15 20.77
C MET A 133 -2.57 2.30 21.74
N ILE A 134 -3.39 3.35 21.83
CA ILE A 134 -3.18 4.46 22.78
C ILE A 134 -3.22 3.96 24.22
N LYS A 135 -4.18 3.10 24.58
CA LYS A 135 -4.24 2.47 25.92
C LYS A 135 -2.98 1.63 26.22
N ALA A 136 -2.46 0.95 25.22
CA ALA A 136 -1.25 0.13 25.33
C ALA A 136 0.05 0.95 25.35
N GLY A 137 0.01 2.25 25.01
CA GLY A 137 1.17 3.13 24.91
C GLY A 137 2.08 2.80 23.72
N GLN A 138 1.58 2.07 22.72
CA GLN A 138 2.32 1.71 21.51
C GLN A 138 1.36 1.32 20.38
N GLY A 139 1.73 1.62 19.14
CA GLY A 139 0.98 1.21 17.98
C GLY A 139 1.57 1.72 16.67
N ARG A 140 1.18 1.09 15.57
CA ARG A 140 1.66 1.45 14.22
C ARG A 140 0.51 1.34 13.22
N LEU A 141 0.19 2.46 12.61
CA LEU A 141 -0.80 2.54 11.54
C LEU A 141 -0.05 2.69 10.21
N VAL A 142 -0.40 1.86 9.24
CA VAL A 142 0.11 1.96 7.87
C VAL A 142 -1.09 2.02 6.93
N HIS A 143 -1.15 3.06 6.12
CA HIS A 143 -2.26 3.28 5.19
C HIS A 143 -1.79 3.13 3.75
N ILE A 144 -2.50 2.33 2.95
CA ILE A 144 -2.23 2.26 1.51
C ILE A 144 -2.91 3.45 0.84
N SER A 145 -2.07 4.42 0.43
CA SER A 145 -2.42 5.58 -0.38
C SER A 145 -2.08 5.32 -1.85
N THR A 146 -1.56 6.29 -2.57
CA THR A 146 -1.10 6.20 -3.96
C THR A 146 -0.34 7.44 -4.36
N VAL A 147 0.53 7.37 -5.36
CA VAL A 147 1.13 8.56 -5.99
C VAL A 147 0.06 9.51 -6.57
N ALA A 148 -1.13 9.00 -6.89
CA ALA A 148 -2.26 9.82 -7.35
C ALA A 148 -2.81 10.77 -6.28
N SER A 149 -2.38 10.65 -5.02
CA SER A 149 -2.67 11.61 -3.95
C SER A 149 -1.97 12.97 -4.13
N HIS A 150 -0.89 12.99 -4.92
CA HIS A 150 -0.11 14.20 -5.25
C HIS A 150 -0.25 14.63 -6.71
N SER A 151 -0.33 13.64 -7.62
CA SER A 151 -0.48 13.86 -9.07
C SER A 151 -1.73 13.12 -9.53
N PRO A 152 -2.88 13.80 -9.65
CA PRO A 152 -4.17 13.16 -9.84
C PRO A 152 -4.21 12.33 -11.12
N GLU A 153 -4.80 11.15 -11.04
CA GLU A 153 -5.14 10.33 -12.20
C GLU A 153 -6.45 10.87 -12.80
N THR A 154 -6.42 11.29 -14.05
CA THR A 154 -7.62 11.74 -14.75
C THR A 154 -8.62 10.59 -14.93
N PHE A 155 -9.90 10.91 -14.91
CA PHE A 155 -11.01 9.97 -15.02
C PHE A 155 -11.12 8.94 -13.87
N SER A 156 -10.35 9.08 -12.79
CA SER A 156 -10.45 8.21 -11.61
C SER A 156 -11.54 8.65 -10.62
N GLY A 157 -12.44 9.55 -11.03
CA GLY A 157 -13.48 10.10 -10.17
C GLY A 157 -12.88 10.77 -8.92
N VAL A 158 -13.42 10.45 -7.74
CA VAL A 158 -12.97 11.01 -6.46
C VAL A 158 -11.75 10.33 -5.85
N TYR A 159 -11.24 9.26 -6.46
CA TYR A 159 -10.20 8.39 -5.89
C TYR A 159 -8.97 9.17 -5.41
N SER A 160 -8.39 10.01 -6.27
CA SER A 160 -7.22 10.82 -5.93
C SER A 160 -7.47 11.74 -4.72
N SER A 161 -8.65 12.35 -4.64
CA SER A 161 -9.05 13.19 -3.50
C SER A 161 -9.16 12.41 -2.20
N THR A 162 -9.71 11.17 -2.24
CA THR A 162 -9.77 10.33 -1.04
C THR A 162 -8.39 9.97 -0.53
N LYS A 163 -7.46 9.64 -1.43
CA LYS A 163 -6.10 9.23 -1.05
C LYS A 163 -5.24 10.41 -0.58
N ALA A 164 -5.46 11.62 -1.11
CA ALA A 164 -4.90 12.86 -0.54
C ALA A 164 -5.44 13.10 0.88
N GLY A 165 -6.73 12.86 1.11
CA GLY A 165 -7.34 12.89 2.44
C GLY A 165 -6.73 11.89 3.41
N VAL A 166 -6.46 10.66 2.97
CA VAL A 166 -5.76 9.63 3.78
C VAL A 166 -4.36 10.09 4.19
N ASN A 167 -3.60 10.70 3.28
CA ASN A 167 -2.28 11.24 3.62
C ASN A 167 -2.36 12.33 4.71
N MET A 168 -3.32 13.25 4.59
CA MET A 168 -3.51 14.29 5.60
C MET A 168 -4.00 13.69 6.93
N MET A 169 -4.95 12.76 6.89
CA MET A 169 -5.42 12.04 8.08
C MET A 169 -4.25 11.34 8.80
N SER A 170 -3.38 10.65 8.08
CA SER A 170 -2.20 9.98 8.66
C SER A 170 -1.29 10.97 9.40
N LYS A 171 -1.07 12.17 8.83
CA LYS A 171 -0.29 13.24 9.48
C LYS A 171 -0.95 13.73 10.77
N MET A 172 -2.27 13.90 10.77
CA MET A 172 -3.03 14.28 11.96
C MET A 172 -2.91 13.21 13.05
N LEU A 173 -3.12 11.93 12.70
CA LEU A 173 -2.99 10.82 13.64
C LEU A 173 -1.57 10.73 14.21
N ALA A 174 -0.55 10.92 13.38
CA ALA A 174 0.85 10.94 13.82
C ALA A 174 1.14 12.07 14.82
N ALA A 175 0.61 13.27 14.56
CA ALA A 175 0.81 14.43 15.44
C ALA A 175 0.07 14.29 16.78
N GLU A 176 -1.20 13.82 16.73
CA GLU A 176 -2.04 13.71 17.92
C GLU A 176 -1.69 12.49 18.79
N TRP A 177 -1.34 11.35 18.16
CA TRP A 177 -1.14 10.09 18.86
C TRP A 177 0.33 9.74 19.11
N GLY A 178 1.27 10.49 18.52
CA GLY A 178 2.69 10.35 18.76
C GLY A 178 3.07 10.41 20.25
N PRO A 179 2.54 11.34 21.05
CA PRO A 179 2.78 11.38 22.50
C PRO A 179 2.34 10.12 23.25
N TYR A 180 1.46 9.31 22.68
CA TYR A 180 1.01 8.04 23.24
C TYR A 180 1.73 6.83 22.65
N GLY A 181 2.84 7.04 21.92
CA GLY A 181 3.63 5.95 21.34
C GLY A 181 3.02 5.34 20.07
N VAL A 182 2.05 5.99 19.44
CA VAL A 182 1.42 5.50 18.20
C VAL A 182 1.96 6.27 17.00
N ARG A 183 2.43 5.53 15.99
CA ARG A 183 2.91 6.08 14.71
C ARG A 183 1.89 5.85 13.60
N SER A 184 1.84 6.75 12.64
CA SER A 184 0.97 6.64 11.47
C SER A 184 1.71 7.09 10.23
N ASN A 185 1.74 6.23 9.19
CA ASN A 185 2.43 6.51 7.93
C ASN A 185 1.62 5.97 6.74
N CYS A 186 1.95 6.45 5.55
CA CYS A 186 1.38 5.98 4.30
C CYS A 186 2.41 5.27 3.44
N VAL A 187 1.95 4.32 2.62
CA VAL A 187 2.66 3.77 1.47
C VAL A 187 1.94 4.25 0.22
N GLU A 188 2.68 4.75 -0.76
CA GLU A 188 2.15 5.31 -2.01
C GLU A 188 2.59 4.48 -3.21
N PRO A 189 1.84 3.43 -3.58
CA PRO A 189 2.06 2.70 -4.81
C PRO A 189 1.81 3.54 -6.06
N CYS A 190 2.41 3.13 -7.17
CA CYS A 190 2.04 3.51 -8.53
C CYS A 190 1.34 2.32 -9.21
N PHE A 191 1.74 1.98 -10.43
CA PHE A 191 1.26 0.82 -11.17
C PHE A 191 1.76 -0.48 -10.53
N VAL A 192 0.83 -1.29 -9.99
CA VAL A 192 1.10 -2.58 -9.33
C VAL A 192 0.20 -3.64 -9.93
N LYS A 193 0.75 -4.83 -10.18
CA LYS A 193 -0.04 -5.99 -10.61
C LYS A 193 -0.86 -6.53 -9.45
N THR A 194 -2.17 -6.41 -9.56
CA THR A 194 -3.15 -6.91 -8.60
C THR A 194 -4.36 -7.48 -9.34
N PRO A 195 -5.23 -8.27 -8.72
CA PRO A 195 -6.50 -8.67 -9.33
C PRO A 195 -7.34 -7.47 -9.83
N MET A 196 -7.31 -6.34 -9.13
CA MET A 196 -8.01 -5.11 -9.54
C MET A 196 -7.46 -4.53 -10.84
N SER A 197 -6.17 -4.65 -11.09
CA SER A 197 -5.48 -4.13 -12.29
C SER A 197 -5.27 -5.17 -13.39
N ALA A 198 -5.66 -6.44 -13.18
CA ALA A 198 -5.38 -7.55 -14.10
C ALA A 198 -5.88 -7.27 -15.52
N ASN A 199 -7.08 -6.69 -15.67
CA ASN A 199 -7.65 -6.37 -16.97
C ASN A 199 -6.82 -5.35 -17.77
N PHE A 200 -6.11 -4.44 -17.09
CA PHE A 200 -5.24 -3.47 -17.78
C PHE A 200 -3.99 -4.15 -18.38
N TYR A 201 -3.52 -5.22 -17.77
CA TYR A 201 -2.30 -5.94 -18.19
C TYR A 201 -2.61 -7.19 -19.03
N ALA A 202 -3.87 -7.41 -19.38
CA ALA A 202 -4.26 -8.41 -20.37
C ALA A 202 -3.71 -8.06 -21.77
N ASP A 203 -3.52 -6.76 -22.05
CA ASP A 203 -2.87 -6.25 -23.27
C ASP A 203 -1.39 -5.95 -22.96
N PRO A 204 -0.43 -6.71 -23.57
CA PRO A 204 1.00 -6.49 -23.37
C PRO A 204 1.50 -5.09 -23.77
N GLU A 205 0.84 -4.42 -24.73
CA GLU A 205 1.22 -3.06 -25.11
C GLU A 205 0.90 -2.03 -24.02
N VAL A 206 -0.14 -2.26 -23.21
CA VAL A 206 -0.46 -1.45 -22.03
C VAL A 206 0.65 -1.60 -20.98
N GLU A 207 1.07 -2.83 -20.68
CA GLU A 207 2.16 -3.09 -19.75
C GLU A 207 3.47 -2.42 -20.20
N LYS A 208 3.83 -2.60 -21.47
CA LYS A 208 5.02 -2.00 -22.08
C LYS A 208 4.98 -0.47 -22.05
N SER A 209 3.83 0.11 -22.41
CA SER A 209 3.62 1.56 -22.38
C SER A 209 3.77 2.12 -20.97
N ARG A 210 3.13 1.52 -19.96
CA ARG A 210 3.23 1.95 -18.57
C ARG A 210 4.63 1.76 -17.99
N SER A 211 5.30 0.65 -18.29
CA SER A 211 6.67 0.38 -17.84
C SER A 211 7.65 1.46 -18.34
N ARG A 212 7.45 2.03 -19.54
CA ARG A 212 8.27 3.12 -20.07
C ARG A 212 8.17 4.41 -19.25
N LEU A 213 7.07 4.62 -18.53
CA LEU A 213 6.86 5.78 -17.67
C LEU A 213 7.53 5.62 -16.28
N ILE A 214 8.00 4.42 -15.95
CA ILE A 214 8.61 4.11 -14.66
C ILE A 214 10.14 4.08 -14.83
N ALA A 215 10.90 4.68 -13.91
CA ALA A 215 12.36 4.72 -14.01
C ALA A 215 12.99 3.32 -13.98
N THR A 216 12.45 2.40 -13.16
CA THR A 216 12.90 0.99 -13.08
C THR A 216 12.43 0.11 -14.24
N ARG A 217 11.64 0.65 -15.18
CA ARG A 217 11.18 -0.02 -16.42
C ARG A 217 10.36 -1.31 -16.18
N ARG A 218 9.71 -1.44 -15.05
CA ARG A 218 8.78 -2.53 -14.77
C ARG A 218 7.56 -2.05 -14.03
N ILE A 219 6.47 -2.78 -14.14
CA ILE A 219 5.31 -2.64 -13.25
C ILE A 219 5.70 -3.20 -11.88
N GLY A 220 5.22 -2.58 -10.79
CA GLY A 220 5.42 -3.07 -9.44
C GLY A 220 4.67 -4.37 -9.17
N GLU A 221 5.21 -5.18 -8.27
CA GLU A 221 4.56 -6.37 -7.73
C GLU A 221 4.01 -6.07 -6.33
N VAL A 222 3.05 -6.85 -5.86
CA VAL A 222 2.47 -6.69 -4.50
C VAL A 222 3.54 -6.81 -3.41
N SER A 223 4.58 -7.60 -3.63
CA SER A 223 5.72 -7.73 -2.73
C SER A 223 6.54 -6.44 -2.57
N ASP A 224 6.65 -5.61 -3.61
CA ASP A 224 7.31 -4.31 -3.50
C ASP A 224 6.60 -3.44 -2.46
N ILE A 225 5.27 -3.49 -2.44
CA ILE A 225 4.43 -2.74 -1.50
C ILE A 225 4.49 -3.33 -0.10
N ALA A 226 4.38 -4.66 0.00
CA ALA A 226 4.46 -5.37 1.27
C ALA A 226 5.78 -5.10 2.00
N ASN A 227 6.91 -5.03 1.30
CA ASN A 227 8.22 -4.71 1.87
C ASN A 227 8.24 -3.32 2.55
N ALA A 228 7.64 -2.30 1.93
CA ALA A 228 7.53 -0.97 2.53
C ALA A 228 6.59 -0.97 3.74
N VAL A 229 5.48 -1.71 3.67
CA VAL A 229 4.58 -1.91 4.81
C VAL A 229 5.32 -2.58 5.97
N MET A 230 6.10 -3.66 5.72
CA MET A 230 6.88 -4.34 6.74
C MET A 230 7.86 -3.39 7.43
N PHE A 231 8.55 -2.52 6.68
CA PHE A 231 9.44 -1.52 7.27
C PHE A 231 8.67 -0.56 8.18
N LEU A 232 7.59 0.05 7.70
CA LEU A 232 6.80 1.02 8.47
C LEU A 232 6.10 0.38 9.68
N ALA A 233 5.67 -0.87 9.58
CA ALA A 233 5.09 -1.65 10.66
C ALA A 233 6.13 -2.12 11.68
N SER A 234 7.41 -2.13 11.34
CA SER A 234 8.49 -2.65 12.18
C SER A 234 8.97 -1.64 13.24
N LYS A 235 9.71 -2.14 14.24
CA LYS A 235 10.42 -1.30 15.21
C LYS A 235 11.66 -0.61 14.61
N ARG A 236 11.97 -0.84 13.32
CA ARG A 236 13.08 -0.17 12.61
C ARG A 236 12.72 1.21 12.09
N SER A 237 11.44 1.52 12.06
CA SER A 237 10.91 2.83 11.66
C SER A 237 10.44 3.69 12.85
N ASP A 238 10.97 3.45 14.06
CA ASP A 238 10.48 4.10 15.29
C ASP A 238 10.57 5.64 15.27
N PHE A 239 11.43 6.20 14.41
CA PHE A 239 11.54 7.66 14.22
C PHE A 239 10.86 8.15 12.92
N THR A 240 10.04 7.29 12.30
CA THR A 240 9.27 7.62 11.07
C THR A 240 7.79 7.66 11.41
N THR A 241 7.18 8.86 11.39
CA THR A 241 5.75 9.05 11.59
C THR A 241 5.26 10.30 10.87
N GLY A 242 4.03 10.27 10.35
CA GLY A 242 3.43 11.36 9.58
C GLY A 242 3.94 11.46 8.15
N ASP A 243 4.63 10.45 7.64
CA ASP A 243 5.23 10.46 6.30
C ASP A 243 4.52 9.50 5.34
N ALA A 244 4.81 9.66 4.05
CA ALA A 244 4.31 8.84 2.98
C ALA A 244 5.48 8.35 2.10
N ILE A 245 5.72 7.03 2.11
CA ILE A 245 6.79 6.44 1.31
C ILE A 245 6.25 6.09 -0.08
N LYS A 246 6.83 6.70 -1.12
CA LYS A 246 6.54 6.34 -2.51
C LYS A 246 7.21 5.03 -2.87
N VAL A 247 6.40 4.08 -3.34
CA VAL A 247 6.85 2.78 -3.86
C VAL A 247 6.37 2.68 -5.31
N ASP A 248 7.02 3.48 -6.17
CA ASP A 248 6.56 3.81 -7.51
C ASP A 248 7.61 3.53 -8.61
N GLY A 249 8.72 2.89 -8.26
CA GLY A 249 9.82 2.63 -9.19
C GLY A 249 10.42 3.89 -9.82
N GLY A 250 10.18 5.07 -9.21
CA GLY A 250 10.64 6.36 -9.70
C GLY A 250 9.68 7.05 -10.69
N PHE A 251 8.44 6.56 -10.84
CA PHE A 251 7.43 7.14 -11.73
C PHE A 251 7.22 8.64 -11.48
N SER A 252 7.04 9.07 -10.23
CA SER A 252 6.82 10.48 -9.87
C SER A 252 7.94 11.42 -10.31
N ASN A 253 9.14 10.89 -10.59
CA ASN A 253 10.32 11.65 -10.99
C ASN A 253 10.54 11.69 -12.50
N MET A 254 9.68 10.99 -13.28
CA MET A 254 9.85 10.87 -14.73
C MET A 254 9.20 11.99 -15.56
N MET A 255 8.53 12.95 -14.93
CA MET A 255 7.80 14.01 -15.62
C MET A 255 8.69 14.78 -16.62
N GLY A 256 9.94 15.06 -16.26
CA GLY A 256 10.90 15.70 -17.15
C GLY A 256 11.28 14.89 -18.39
N ASP A 257 11.07 13.58 -18.37
CA ASP A 257 11.35 12.69 -19.50
C ASP A 257 10.21 12.64 -20.53
N LEU A 258 9.02 13.12 -20.16
CA LEU A 258 7.89 13.28 -21.07
C LEU A 258 8.08 14.50 -21.98
N THR A 259 9.01 15.41 -21.63
CA THR A 259 9.32 16.60 -22.43
C THR A 259 10.24 16.20 -23.58
N ALA A 260 9.89 16.61 -24.81
CA ALA A 260 10.73 16.42 -25.98
C ALA A 260 12.10 17.08 -25.78
N LYS A 261 13.17 16.35 -26.08
CA LYS A 261 14.54 16.84 -25.98
C LYS A 261 15.17 16.99 -27.39
N PRO A 262 15.95 18.06 -27.66
CA PRO A 262 16.63 18.21 -28.94
C PRO A 262 17.47 16.97 -29.28
N GLY A 263 17.29 16.43 -30.49
CA GLY A 263 17.95 15.19 -30.91
C GLY A 263 17.37 13.91 -30.29
N GLY A 264 16.29 14.04 -29.50
CA GLY A 264 15.69 12.95 -28.77
C GLY A 264 16.46 12.57 -27.50
N ARG A 265 15.77 11.83 -26.60
CA ARG A 265 16.31 11.37 -25.30
C ARG A 265 17.60 10.57 -25.47
N ARG A 266 17.67 9.72 -26.51
CA ARG A 266 18.79 8.84 -26.77
C ARG A 266 20.04 9.65 -27.14
N ALA A 267 19.93 10.64 -28.03
CA ALA A 267 21.08 11.46 -28.44
C ALA A 267 21.71 12.24 -27.26
N TYR A 268 20.91 12.70 -26.32
CA TYR A 268 21.41 13.40 -25.13
C TYR A 268 22.14 12.44 -24.18
N ALA A 269 21.59 11.25 -23.97
CA ALA A 269 22.17 10.22 -23.12
C ALA A 269 23.46 9.63 -23.77
N ASP A 270 23.44 9.35 -25.08
CA ASP A 270 24.57 8.82 -25.82
C ASP A 270 25.77 9.77 -25.80
N ASN A 271 25.55 11.08 -25.96
CA ASN A 271 26.63 12.07 -25.88
C ASN A 271 27.23 12.18 -24.48
N TYR A 272 26.42 12.16 -23.44
CA TYR A 272 26.90 12.25 -22.06
C TYR A 272 27.67 10.98 -21.62
N LEU A 273 27.17 9.81 -21.98
CA LEU A 273 27.70 8.53 -21.51
C LEU A 273 28.79 7.97 -22.41
N LYS A 274 28.77 8.28 -23.72
CA LYS A 274 29.89 8.01 -24.62
C LYS A 274 31.19 8.69 -24.15
N ASN A 275 31.06 9.90 -23.59
CA ASN A 275 32.14 10.61 -22.93
C ASN A 275 32.59 10.01 -21.60
N LYS A 276 31.80 9.08 -21.02
CA LYS A 276 32.11 8.37 -19.79
C LYS A 276 32.49 6.90 -20.00
N GLY A 277 32.58 6.43 -21.26
CA GLY A 277 32.89 5.04 -21.58
C GLY A 277 31.78 4.05 -21.18
N VAL A 278 30.53 4.52 -21.02
CA VAL A 278 29.38 3.68 -20.69
C VAL A 278 28.53 3.50 -21.94
N GLU A 279 28.39 2.27 -22.41
CA GLU A 279 27.43 1.94 -23.47
C GLU A 279 26.00 1.88 -22.88
N LEU A 280 25.13 2.75 -23.40
CA LEU A 280 23.69 2.70 -23.06
C LEU A 280 22.90 2.06 -24.20
N TRP A 281 22.05 1.14 -23.82
CA TRP A 281 20.87 0.72 -24.59
C TRP A 281 21.20 -0.07 -25.86
N SER A 282 21.34 -1.36 -25.74
CA SER A 282 21.52 -2.24 -26.92
C SER A 282 20.20 -2.74 -27.52
N ASP A 283 19.04 -2.42 -26.94
CA ASP A 283 17.73 -2.87 -27.44
C ASP A 283 16.60 -1.86 -27.24
N GLU A 284 15.45 -2.15 -27.86
CA GLU A 284 14.22 -1.35 -27.76
C GLU A 284 13.59 -1.36 -26.36
N SER A 285 14.03 -2.23 -25.44
CA SER A 285 13.50 -2.34 -24.07
C SER A 285 13.87 -1.16 -23.20
N GLY A 286 14.92 -0.45 -23.59
CA GLY A 286 15.37 0.71 -22.85
C GLY A 286 16.08 0.39 -21.53
N VAL A 287 16.50 -0.84 -21.29
CA VAL A 287 17.26 -1.27 -20.09
C VAL A 287 18.75 -1.24 -20.39
N ALA A 288 19.55 -0.57 -19.56
CA ALA A 288 21.00 -0.61 -19.64
C ALA A 288 21.50 -2.01 -19.29
N LYS A 289 22.36 -2.61 -20.15
CA LYS A 289 23.07 -3.82 -19.77
C LYS A 289 24.29 -3.45 -18.94
N PRO A 290 24.57 -4.16 -17.83
CA PRO A 290 25.86 -4.04 -17.17
C PRO A 290 26.95 -4.38 -18.16
N THR A 291 27.99 -3.53 -18.31
CA THR A 291 29.21 -3.93 -18.96
C THR A 291 29.90 -4.94 -18.06
N ASP A 292 30.04 -6.18 -18.52
CA ASP A 292 30.87 -7.17 -17.83
C ASP A 292 32.29 -6.59 -17.69
N GLN A 293 32.68 -6.27 -16.46
CA GLN A 293 34.08 -6.07 -16.06
C GLN A 293 34.56 -7.31 -15.33
#